data_81f92260c02191eb94695edd20550e7a
#
_entry.id   81f92260c02191eb94695edd20550e7a
#
_cell.length_a   1.000
_cell.length_b   1.000
_cell.length_c   1.000
_cell.angle_alpha   90.00
_cell.angle_beta   90.00
_cell.angle_gamma   90.00
#
_symmetry.space_group_name_H-M   'P 1'
#
loop_
_entity.id
_entity.type
_entity.pdbx_description
1 polymer ?
#
loop_
_entity_poly.entity_id
_entity_poly.type
_entity_poly.pdbx_seq_one_letter_code
_entity_poly.pdbx_strand_id
1 'polypeptide(L)'
;LITLQNRLKEKDVPPEVSSLDFVRDIITTVPTSANVKSYANIVREKAVLRRLIKVNEDIANTCYAGKEPLETILATTEKTVFDLLQSRNSGDFVPIRQVAMNVLEKIEEASKNQGTVTGIPTGFIDLDYKTSGLQPSDFILIAARPSMGKTAFVLNLVDHIAVKKGLPCMVFSLEMSKEQLVNRMLAMESNVDSQKLRTGTLSDSDWDAVVEGIGVIGNSKLIIDDTPGISIMELRSRCRKMKLEYGLSVVTVSYTHLRAHETGA
;
A
#
# COMPACT_ATOMS: atom_id res chain seq x y z
N LEU A 1 31.59 -26.82 20.98
CA LEU A 1 32.64 -25.83 21.20
C LEU A 1 33.62 -25.78 20.02
N ILE A 2 34.35 -26.87 19.76
CA ILE A 2 35.36 -26.95 18.69
C ILE A 2 34.79 -26.65 17.31
N THR A 3 33.58 -27.13 17.01
CA THR A 3 32.89 -26.88 15.72
C THR A 3 32.52 -25.39 15.53
N LEU A 4 32.12 -24.71 16.60
CA LEU A 4 31.80 -23.27 16.57
C LEU A 4 33.10 -22.47 16.40
N GLN A 5 34.16 -22.80 17.10
CA GLN A 5 35.45 -22.15 16.97
C GLN A 5 36.03 -22.28 15.56
N ASN A 6 35.94 -23.46 14.94
CA ASN A 6 36.41 -23.67 13.57
C ASN A 6 35.61 -22.83 12.57
N ARG A 7 34.28 -22.75 12.72
CA ARG A 7 33.45 -21.89 11.88
C ARG A 7 33.71 -20.40 12.07
N LEU A 8 34.05 -19.97 13.27
CA LEU A 8 34.43 -18.57 13.53
C LEU A 8 35.77 -18.24 12.87
N LYS A 9 36.73 -19.15 12.88
CA LYS A 9 38.02 -19.01 12.19
C LYS A 9 37.88 -18.94 10.66
N GLU A 10 36.90 -19.62 10.07
CA GLU A 10 36.61 -19.60 8.65
C GLU A 10 35.98 -18.27 8.19
N LYS A 11 35.46 -17.46 9.11
CA LYS A 11 34.67 -16.24 8.80
C LYS A 11 35.42 -14.93 9.10
N ASP A 12 36.72 -14.87 8.96
CA ASP A 12 37.52 -13.63 9.07
C ASP A 12 37.07 -12.69 10.23
N VAL A 13 36.84 -13.27 11.41
CA VAL A 13 36.49 -12.55 12.63
C VAL A 13 37.77 -12.25 13.45
N PRO A 14 37.80 -11.17 14.27
CA PRO A 14 38.94 -10.84 15.10
C PRO A 14 39.39 -12.05 15.94
N PRO A 15 40.69 -12.26 16.10
CA PRO A 15 41.27 -13.41 16.84
C PRO A 15 40.71 -13.57 18.26
N GLU A 16 40.35 -12.46 18.88
CA GLU A 16 39.77 -12.41 20.23
C GLU A 16 38.41 -13.12 20.28
N VAL A 17 37.58 -12.94 19.25
CA VAL A 17 36.23 -13.52 19.14
C VAL A 17 36.27 -14.99 18.75
N SER A 18 37.35 -15.44 18.08
CA SER A 18 37.58 -16.83 17.72
C SER A 18 38.33 -17.62 18.77
N SER A 19 38.70 -17.00 19.91
CA SER A 19 39.41 -17.67 21.03
C SER A 19 38.50 -18.67 21.77
N LEU A 20 39.10 -19.70 22.33
CA LEU A 20 38.38 -20.72 23.09
C LEU A 20 37.82 -20.15 24.39
N ASP A 21 38.51 -19.19 24.97
CA ASP A 21 38.12 -18.52 26.21
C ASP A 21 36.91 -17.64 25.98
N PHE A 22 36.81 -16.87 24.88
CA PHE A 22 35.66 -16.11 24.52
C PHE A 22 34.40 -16.98 24.31
N VAL A 23 34.58 -18.15 23.66
CA VAL A 23 33.46 -19.09 23.46
C VAL A 23 33.03 -19.72 24.79
N ARG A 24 33.96 -19.96 25.73
CA ARG A 24 33.63 -20.41 27.08
C ARG A 24 32.89 -19.37 27.88
N ASP A 25 33.35 -18.12 27.84
CA ASP A 25 32.70 -16.99 28.52
C ASP A 25 31.27 -16.80 28.05
N ILE A 26 31.01 -16.92 26.75
CA ILE A 26 29.64 -16.85 26.21
C ILE A 26 28.75 -17.96 26.81
N ILE A 27 29.26 -19.21 26.92
CA ILE A 27 28.48 -20.33 27.43
C ILE A 27 28.22 -20.20 28.94
N THR A 28 29.18 -19.66 29.68
CA THR A 28 29.02 -19.44 31.12
C THR A 28 28.17 -18.23 31.47
N THR A 29 28.16 -17.21 30.58
CA THR A 29 27.36 -16.00 30.78
C THR A 29 25.86 -16.22 30.51
N VAL A 30 25.50 -17.27 29.74
CA VAL A 30 24.09 -17.60 29.39
C VAL A 30 23.71 -18.94 30.04
N PRO A 31 23.35 -18.98 31.33
CA PRO A 31 23.17 -20.23 32.08
C PRO A 31 21.93 -21.03 31.69
N THR A 32 20.95 -20.44 30.95
CA THR A 32 19.71 -21.14 30.58
C THR A 32 19.23 -20.82 29.17
N SER A 33 18.67 -21.83 28.50
CA SER A 33 17.98 -21.65 27.20
C SER A 33 16.61 -20.98 27.33
N ALA A 34 16.14 -20.66 28.53
CA ALA A 34 14.82 -20.08 28.79
C ALA A 34 14.63 -18.71 28.08
N ASN A 35 15.70 -17.95 27.92
CA ASN A 35 15.67 -16.60 27.35
C ASN A 35 16.14 -16.51 25.88
N VAL A 36 16.23 -17.63 25.16
CA VAL A 36 16.71 -17.66 23.76
C VAL A 36 15.96 -16.67 22.87
N LYS A 37 14.64 -16.55 23.03
CA LYS A 37 13.85 -15.58 22.25
C LYS A 37 14.26 -14.13 22.53
N SER A 38 14.53 -13.78 23.77
CA SER A 38 14.99 -12.45 24.17
C SER A 38 16.36 -12.13 23.57
N TYR A 39 17.31 -13.05 23.66
CA TYR A 39 18.64 -12.89 23.06
C TYR A 39 18.58 -12.82 21.52
N ALA A 40 17.74 -13.65 20.89
CA ALA A 40 17.52 -13.60 19.45
C ALA A 40 16.95 -12.24 19.01
N ASN A 41 16.05 -11.65 19.78
CA ASN A 41 15.52 -10.32 19.51
C ASN A 41 16.58 -9.23 19.60
N ILE A 42 17.44 -9.28 20.64
CA ILE A 42 18.56 -8.33 20.79
C ILE A 42 19.51 -8.42 19.58
N VAL A 43 19.88 -9.65 19.17
CA VAL A 43 20.75 -9.86 18.01
C VAL A 43 20.07 -9.35 16.73
N ARG A 44 18.78 -9.63 16.54
CA ARG A 44 17.99 -9.13 15.41
C ARG A 44 17.98 -7.60 15.38
N GLU A 45 17.71 -6.95 16.50
CA GLU A 45 17.72 -5.48 16.59
C GLU A 45 19.07 -4.88 16.19
N LYS A 46 20.17 -5.40 16.76
CA LYS A 46 21.51 -4.94 16.41
C LYS A 46 21.89 -5.24 14.96
N ALA A 47 21.40 -6.34 14.39
CA ALA A 47 21.60 -6.65 12.97
C ALA A 47 20.86 -5.67 12.06
N VAL A 48 19.62 -5.28 12.41
CA VAL A 48 18.85 -4.25 11.67
C VAL A 48 19.56 -2.91 11.73
N LEU A 49 20.04 -2.49 12.90
CA LEU A 49 20.78 -1.23 13.04
C LEU A 49 22.06 -1.21 12.18
N ARG A 50 22.86 -2.29 12.20
CA ARG A 50 24.06 -2.39 11.33
C ARG A 50 23.70 -2.32 9.85
N ARG A 51 22.62 -2.97 9.44
CA ARG A 51 22.15 -2.93 8.05
C ARG A 51 21.69 -1.52 7.66
N LEU A 52 21.00 -0.82 8.57
CA LEU A 52 20.57 0.56 8.38
C LEU A 52 21.76 1.52 8.21
N ILE A 53 22.79 1.37 9.04
CA ILE A 53 24.04 2.15 8.93
C ILE A 53 24.65 1.94 7.54
N LYS A 54 24.83 0.69 7.13
CA LYS A 54 25.42 0.36 5.82
C LYS A 54 24.61 0.95 4.66
N VAL A 55 23.30 0.84 4.69
CA VAL A 55 22.41 1.41 3.66
C VAL A 55 22.57 2.93 3.59
N ASN A 56 22.65 3.62 4.74
CA ASN A 56 22.86 5.06 4.76
C ASN A 56 24.24 5.47 4.20
N GLU A 57 25.30 4.70 4.48
CA GLU A 57 26.61 4.90 3.89
C GLU A 57 26.59 4.72 2.37
N ASP A 58 25.93 3.67 1.87
CA ASP A 58 25.80 3.41 0.43
C ASP A 58 25.02 4.54 -0.27
N ILE A 59 23.94 5.03 0.33
CA ILE A 59 23.16 6.18 -0.16
C ILE A 59 24.02 7.44 -0.20
N ALA A 60 24.75 7.74 0.88
CA ALA A 60 25.63 8.90 0.96
C ALA A 60 26.72 8.84 -0.14
N ASN A 61 27.35 7.68 -0.31
CA ASN A 61 28.36 7.48 -1.35
C ASN A 61 27.81 7.69 -2.77
N THR A 62 26.58 7.22 -3.03
CA THR A 62 25.90 7.41 -4.32
C THR A 62 25.61 8.91 -4.55
N CYS A 63 25.14 9.62 -3.54
CA CYS A 63 24.91 11.06 -3.62
C CYS A 63 26.21 11.86 -3.87
N TYR A 64 27.30 11.53 -3.16
CA TYR A 64 28.59 12.19 -3.37
C TYR A 64 29.20 11.88 -4.74
N ALA A 65 28.99 10.68 -5.26
CA ALA A 65 29.49 10.30 -6.59
C ALA A 65 28.84 11.11 -7.72
N GLY A 66 27.58 11.51 -7.58
CA GLY A 66 26.86 12.38 -8.53
C GLY A 66 26.78 11.84 -9.96
N LYS A 67 26.89 10.51 -10.14
CA LYS A 67 26.93 9.87 -11.47
C LYS A 67 25.55 9.58 -12.07
N GLU A 68 24.53 9.52 -11.23
CA GLU A 68 23.15 9.17 -11.60
C GLU A 68 22.23 10.37 -11.52
N PRO A 69 21.15 10.42 -12.33
CA PRO A 69 20.11 11.44 -12.21
C PRO A 69 19.47 11.43 -10.82
N LEU A 70 19.08 12.61 -10.32
CA LEU A 70 18.48 12.77 -8.99
C LEU A 70 17.27 11.83 -8.78
N GLU A 71 16.41 11.71 -9.78
CA GLU A 71 15.22 10.85 -9.72
C GLU A 71 15.57 9.38 -9.51
N THR A 72 16.63 8.89 -10.17
CA THR A 72 17.13 7.51 -10.02
C THR A 72 17.68 7.29 -8.61
N ILE A 73 18.43 8.24 -8.06
CA ILE A 73 18.97 8.18 -6.70
C ILE A 73 17.83 8.14 -5.68
N LEU A 74 16.81 8.98 -5.84
CA LEU A 74 15.65 9.00 -4.95
C LEU A 74 14.87 7.69 -5.00
N ALA A 75 14.58 7.18 -6.19
CA ALA A 75 13.86 5.91 -6.37
C ALA A 75 14.61 4.71 -5.78
N THR A 76 15.94 4.64 -6.01
CA THR A 76 16.79 3.58 -5.46
C THR A 76 16.89 3.67 -3.94
N THR A 77 17.00 4.87 -3.40
CA THR A 77 17.02 5.13 -1.95
C THR A 77 15.72 4.66 -1.30
N GLU A 78 14.58 5.08 -1.85
CA GLU A 78 13.26 4.66 -1.35
C GLU A 78 13.12 3.13 -1.34
N LYS A 79 13.48 2.48 -2.46
CA LYS A 79 13.43 1.02 -2.59
C LYS A 79 14.30 0.35 -1.53
N THR A 80 15.55 0.78 -1.37
CA THR A 80 16.51 0.13 -0.46
C THR A 80 16.08 0.27 1.00
N VAL A 81 15.62 1.46 1.40
CA VAL A 81 15.10 1.69 2.75
C VAL A 81 13.84 0.87 2.99
N PHE A 82 12.97 0.79 2.00
CA PHE A 82 11.74 -0.01 2.12
C PHE A 82 12.03 -1.52 2.24
N ASP A 83 12.92 -2.07 1.43
CA ASP A 83 13.29 -3.49 1.50
C ASP A 83 13.89 -3.84 2.87
N LEU A 84 14.63 -2.90 3.47
CA LEU A 84 15.13 -3.03 4.83
C LEU A 84 13.99 -3.08 5.86
N LEU A 85 12.97 -2.23 5.72
CA LEU A 85 11.81 -2.22 6.61
C LEU A 85 10.92 -3.46 6.42
N GLN A 86 10.75 -3.94 5.18
CA GLN A 86 10.02 -5.17 4.91
C GLN A 86 10.73 -6.42 5.45
N SER A 87 12.06 -6.46 5.40
CA SER A 87 12.83 -7.59 5.93
C SER A 87 12.64 -7.77 7.44
N ARG A 88 12.14 -6.76 8.14
CA ARG A 88 11.72 -6.82 9.55
C ARG A 88 10.47 -7.67 9.75
N ASN A 89 9.58 -7.70 8.75
CA ASN A 89 8.31 -8.43 8.79
C ASN A 89 8.37 -9.80 8.09
N SER A 90 9.50 -10.11 7.42
CA SER A 90 9.64 -11.38 6.71
C SER A 90 10.01 -12.48 7.69
N GLY A 91 9.02 -13.24 8.15
CA GLY A 91 9.27 -14.60 8.41
C GLY A 91 9.14 -15.15 9.80
N ASP A 92 8.00 -15.05 10.40
CA ASP A 92 7.59 -16.18 11.19
C ASP A 92 6.75 -17.11 10.31
N PHE A 93 7.28 -18.30 9.99
CA PHE A 93 6.47 -19.39 9.45
C PHE A 93 5.34 -19.63 10.44
N VAL A 94 4.14 -19.22 10.07
CA VAL A 94 2.96 -19.42 10.93
C VAL A 94 2.51 -20.86 10.74
N PRO A 95 2.47 -21.67 11.79
CA PRO A 95 1.96 -23.03 11.70
C PRO A 95 0.54 -23.03 11.15
N ILE A 96 0.23 -23.97 10.24
CA ILE A 96 -1.09 -24.07 9.61
C ILE A 96 -2.23 -24.11 10.62
N ARG A 97 -1.99 -24.70 11.78
CA ARG A 97 -2.97 -24.73 12.88
C ARG A 97 -3.40 -23.34 13.31
N GLN A 98 -2.46 -22.39 13.43
CA GLN A 98 -2.76 -21.01 13.82
C GLN A 98 -3.51 -20.27 12.73
N VAL A 99 -3.15 -20.50 11.46
CA VAL A 99 -3.88 -19.96 10.30
C VAL A 99 -5.30 -20.51 10.28
N ALA A 100 -5.48 -21.80 10.52
CA ALA A 100 -6.79 -22.44 10.56
C ALA A 100 -7.70 -21.88 11.68
N MET A 101 -7.14 -21.61 12.85
CA MET A 101 -7.89 -20.97 13.95
C MET A 101 -8.33 -19.55 13.60
N ASN A 102 -7.43 -18.74 13.01
CA ASN A 102 -7.78 -17.39 12.54
C ASN A 102 -8.86 -17.41 11.44
N VAL A 103 -8.84 -18.42 10.56
CA VAL A 103 -9.88 -18.61 9.54
C VAL A 103 -11.21 -18.99 10.19
N LEU A 104 -11.20 -19.86 11.20
CA LEU A 104 -12.40 -20.23 11.94
C LEU A 104 -13.06 -19.02 12.62
N GLU A 105 -12.26 -18.19 13.30
CA GLU A 105 -12.75 -16.95 13.91
C GLU A 105 -13.43 -16.03 12.86
N LYS A 106 -12.81 -15.86 11.69
CA LYS A 106 -13.41 -15.08 10.60
C LYS A 106 -14.72 -15.67 10.08
N ILE A 107 -14.82 -17.00 10.00
CA ILE A 107 -16.06 -17.69 9.60
C ILE A 107 -17.15 -17.49 10.65
N GLU A 108 -16.80 -17.55 11.95
CA GLU A 108 -17.75 -17.29 13.03
C GLU A 108 -18.25 -15.85 13.03
N GLU A 109 -17.37 -14.86 12.81
CA GLU A 109 -17.77 -13.47 12.66
C GLU A 109 -18.69 -13.25 11.45
N ALA A 110 -18.36 -13.84 10.30
CA ALA A 110 -19.19 -13.78 9.11
C ALA A 110 -20.55 -14.45 9.32
N SER A 111 -20.61 -15.57 10.06
CA SER A 111 -21.85 -16.26 10.41
C SER A 111 -22.77 -15.43 11.29
N LYS A 112 -22.22 -14.63 12.20
CA LYS A 112 -22.99 -13.70 13.04
C LYS A 112 -23.59 -12.53 12.25
N ASN A 113 -22.92 -12.15 11.17
CA ASN A 113 -23.29 -11.04 10.29
C ASN A 113 -24.04 -11.53 9.04
N GLN A 114 -25.00 -12.44 9.19
CA GLN A 114 -25.75 -13.05 8.08
C GLN A 114 -26.21 -12.02 7.04
N GLY A 115 -25.69 -12.15 5.81
CA GLY A 115 -26.08 -11.31 4.66
C GLY A 115 -25.33 -10.01 4.51
N THR A 116 -24.35 -9.70 5.35
CA THR A 116 -23.47 -8.53 5.17
C THR A 116 -22.31 -8.86 4.25
N VAL A 117 -21.99 -7.88 3.39
CA VAL A 117 -20.80 -7.89 2.52
C VAL A 117 -19.57 -7.96 3.42
N THR A 118 -18.72 -8.97 3.27
CA THR A 118 -17.51 -9.16 4.10
C THR A 118 -16.37 -8.23 3.71
N GLY A 119 -16.34 -7.84 2.43
CA GLY A 119 -15.39 -6.87 1.89
C GLY A 119 -15.93 -5.44 1.89
N ILE A 120 -15.28 -4.57 1.12
CA ILE A 120 -15.73 -3.19 0.89
C ILE A 120 -16.91 -3.23 -0.09
N PRO A 121 -18.10 -2.73 0.30
CA PRO A 121 -19.26 -2.74 -0.59
C PRO A 121 -19.05 -1.80 -1.77
N THR A 122 -19.40 -2.25 -2.97
CA THR A 122 -19.28 -1.49 -4.20
C THR A 122 -20.45 -0.53 -4.43
N GLY A 123 -21.59 -0.78 -3.79
CA GLY A 123 -22.86 -0.09 -4.01
C GLY A 123 -23.72 -0.72 -5.12
N PHE A 124 -23.19 -1.69 -5.85
CA PHE A 124 -23.92 -2.48 -6.83
C PHE A 124 -24.37 -3.80 -6.19
N ILE A 125 -25.65 -3.88 -5.83
CA ILE A 125 -26.21 -4.98 -5.00
C ILE A 125 -25.88 -6.36 -5.58
N ASP A 126 -26.10 -6.56 -6.88
CA ASP A 126 -25.85 -7.86 -7.53
C ASP A 126 -24.36 -8.20 -7.60
N LEU A 127 -23.49 -7.18 -7.74
CA LEU A 127 -22.06 -7.36 -7.71
C LEU A 127 -21.61 -7.73 -6.30
N ASP A 128 -22.06 -7.01 -5.30
CA ASP A 128 -21.74 -7.25 -3.90
C ASP A 128 -22.23 -8.64 -3.45
N TYR A 129 -23.40 -9.06 -3.90
CA TYR A 129 -23.92 -10.41 -3.64
C TYR A 129 -23.01 -11.51 -4.22
N LYS A 130 -22.48 -11.30 -5.44
CA LYS A 130 -21.63 -12.29 -6.11
C LYS A 130 -20.18 -12.31 -5.60
N THR A 131 -19.64 -11.15 -5.21
CA THR A 131 -18.24 -11.00 -4.82
C THR A 131 -18.03 -10.93 -3.32
N SER A 132 -19.12 -10.75 -2.55
CA SER A 132 -19.07 -10.37 -1.13
C SER A 132 -18.31 -9.05 -0.90
N GLY A 133 -18.32 -8.13 -1.89
CA GLY A 133 -17.58 -6.89 -1.91
C GLY A 133 -16.11 -7.03 -2.34
N LEU A 134 -15.38 -5.91 -2.33
CA LEU A 134 -13.96 -5.92 -2.67
C LEU A 134 -13.15 -6.43 -1.49
N GLN A 135 -12.40 -7.52 -1.70
CA GLN A 135 -11.63 -8.14 -0.63
C GLN A 135 -10.24 -7.50 -0.50
N PRO A 136 -9.65 -7.50 0.70
CA PRO A 136 -8.29 -7.03 0.90
C PRO A 136 -7.27 -7.79 0.03
N SER A 137 -6.36 -7.07 -0.61
CA SER A 137 -5.31 -7.60 -1.49
C SER A 137 -5.80 -8.12 -2.85
N ASP A 138 -7.07 -7.97 -3.20
CA ASP A 138 -7.55 -8.32 -4.53
C ASP A 138 -7.03 -7.34 -5.58
N PHE A 139 -6.67 -7.89 -6.73
CA PHE A 139 -6.41 -7.15 -7.96
C PHE A 139 -7.59 -7.34 -8.91
N ILE A 140 -8.34 -6.25 -9.14
CA ILE A 140 -9.57 -6.28 -9.92
C ILE A 140 -9.35 -5.53 -11.23
N LEU A 141 -9.57 -6.21 -12.36
CA LEU A 141 -9.45 -5.63 -13.69
C LEU A 141 -10.84 -5.37 -14.28
N ILE A 142 -11.12 -4.11 -14.60
CA ILE A 142 -12.34 -3.68 -15.26
C ILE A 142 -12.02 -3.30 -16.70
N ALA A 143 -12.43 -4.13 -17.64
CA ALA A 143 -12.18 -3.94 -19.07
C ALA A 143 -13.47 -3.65 -19.82
N ALA A 144 -13.45 -2.66 -20.70
CA ALA A 144 -14.53 -2.33 -21.61
C ALA A 144 -13.98 -1.66 -22.88
N ARG A 145 -14.74 -1.73 -23.98
CA ARG A 145 -14.41 -1.00 -25.20
C ARG A 145 -14.41 0.51 -24.92
N PRO A 146 -13.67 1.31 -25.70
CA PRO A 146 -13.73 2.77 -25.59
C PRO A 146 -15.17 3.28 -25.58
N SER A 147 -15.44 4.32 -24.81
CA SER A 147 -16.75 4.99 -24.68
C SER A 147 -17.89 4.14 -24.05
N MET A 148 -17.61 2.94 -23.52
CA MET A 148 -18.61 2.08 -22.87
C MET A 148 -18.85 2.41 -21.39
N GLY A 149 -18.35 3.53 -20.90
CA GLY A 149 -18.63 3.99 -19.53
C GLY A 149 -17.71 3.43 -18.43
N LYS A 150 -16.55 2.86 -18.78
CA LYS A 150 -15.56 2.34 -17.80
C LYS A 150 -15.27 3.33 -16.66
N THR A 151 -14.91 4.57 -17.00
CA THR A 151 -14.63 5.64 -16.02
C THR A 151 -15.86 6.02 -15.21
N ALA A 152 -17.05 6.06 -15.83
CA ALA A 152 -18.29 6.34 -15.12
C ALA A 152 -18.60 5.25 -14.10
N PHE A 153 -18.43 3.97 -14.45
CA PHE A 153 -18.59 2.86 -13.51
C PHE A 153 -17.62 2.96 -12.32
N VAL A 154 -16.34 3.24 -12.59
CA VAL A 154 -15.32 3.41 -11.54
C VAL A 154 -15.65 4.59 -10.64
N LEU A 155 -16.13 5.72 -11.19
CA LEU A 155 -16.51 6.88 -10.37
C LEU A 155 -17.71 6.58 -9.47
N ASN A 156 -18.73 5.86 -9.95
CA ASN A 156 -19.87 5.43 -9.12
C ASN A 156 -19.40 4.53 -7.97
N LEU A 157 -18.47 3.62 -8.25
CA LEU A 157 -17.89 2.73 -7.23
C LEU A 157 -17.11 3.54 -6.18
N VAL A 158 -16.24 4.46 -6.64
CA VAL A 158 -15.43 5.31 -5.75
C VAL A 158 -16.32 6.27 -4.95
N ASP A 159 -17.36 6.84 -5.57
CA ASP A 159 -18.34 7.67 -4.89
C ASP A 159 -19.01 6.90 -3.74
N HIS A 160 -19.54 5.71 -4.03
CA HIS A 160 -20.14 4.89 -3.00
C HIS A 160 -19.17 4.60 -1.84
N ILE A 161 -17.93 4.23 -2.15
CA ILE A 161 -16.93 3.87 -1.15
C ILE A 161 -16.43 5.09 -0.37
N ALA A 162 -16.05 6.17 -1.05
CA ALA A 162 -15.43 7.31 -0.41
C ALA A 162 -16.45 8.29 0.20
N VAL A 163 -17.55 8.54 -0.51
CA VAL A 163 -18.57 9.51 -0.08
C VAL A 163 -19.59 8.85 0.83
N LYS A 164 -20.25 7.76 0.37
CA LYS A 164 -21.32 7.13 1.14
C LYS A 164 -20.83 6.30 2.32
N LYS A 165 -19.67 5.61 2.20
CA LYS A 165 -19.08 4.78 3.27
C LYS A 165 -17.97 5.46 4.05
N GLY A 166 -17.46 6.61 3.59
CA GLY A 166 -16.41 7.38 4.26
C GLY A 166 -15.05 6.66 4.32
N LEU A 167 -14.81 5.68 3.43
CA LEU A 167 -13.56 4.95 3.37
C LEU A 167 -12.54 5.68 2.50
N PRO A 168 -11.26 5.75 2.91
CA PRO A 168 -10.23 6.44 2.14
C PRO A 168 -9.97 5.77 0.80
N CYS A 169 -10.12 6.51 -0.29
CA CYS A 169 -9.90 6.07 -1.66
C CYS A 169 -8.91 6.96 -2.39
N MET A 170 -8.11 6.37 -3.28
CA MET A 170 -7.23 7.09 -4.16
C MET A 170 -7.49 6.71 -5.62
N VAL A 171 -7.64 7.72 -6.47
CA VAL A 171 -7.89 7.57 -7.90
C VAL A 171 -6.70 8.14 -8.67
N PHE A 172 -6.01 7.30 -9.42
CA PHE A 172 -5.04 7.72 -10.42
C PHE A 172 -5.71 7.80 -11.78
N SER A 173 -5.75 8.99 -12.34
CA SER A 173 -6.35 9.24 -13.66
C SER A 173 -5.27 9.63 -14.66
N LEU A 174 -4.92 8.71 -15.54
CA LEU A 174 -3.95 8.96 -16.61
C LEU A 174 -4.58 9.45 -17.92
N GLU A 175 -5.91 9.56 -17.96
CA GLU A 175 -6.68 9.89 -19.15
C GLU A 175 -7.43 11.21 -19.01
N MET A 176 -7.97 11.49 -17.84
CA MET A 176 -8.82 12.67 -17.57
C MET A 176 -8.21 13.50 -16.45
N SER A 177 -8.36 14.84 -16.55
CA SER A 177 -7.94 15.71 -15.46
C SER A 177 -8.83 15.56 -14.23
N LYS A 178 -8.29 15.88 -13.05
CA LYS A 178 -9.03 15.86 -11.78
C LYS A 178 -10.28 16.73 -11.82
N GLU A 179 -10.22 17.88 -12.48
CA GLU A 179 -11.38 18.78 -12.64
C GLU A 179 -12.51 18.10 -13.43
N GLN A 180 -12.17 17.35 -14.48
CA GLN A 180 -13.16 16.61 -15.28
C GLN A 180 -13.81 15.48 -14.46
N LEU A 181 -13.04 14.79 -13.62
CA LEU A 181 -13.57 13.75 -12.75
C LEU A 181 -14.47 14.34 -11.66
N VAL A 182 -14.04 15.43 -11.01
CA VAL A 182 -14.84 16.12 -9.99
C VAL A 182 -16.13 16.67 -10.60
N ASN A 183 -16.09 17.26 -11.80
CA ASN A 183 -17.31 17.71 -12.48
C ASN A 183 -18.31 16.57 -12.74
N ARG A 184 -17.83 15.37 -13.08
CA ARG A 184 -18.71 14.20 -13.22
C ARG A 184 -19.30 13.76 -11.88
N MET A 185 -18.50 13.76 -10.83
CA MET A 185 -18.97 13.44 -9.48
C MET A 185 -19.99 14.46 -8.99
N LEU A 186 -19.76 15.76 -9.24
CA LEU A 186 -20.72 16.81 -8.92
C LEU A 186 -22.03 16.61 -9.65
N ALA A 187 -22.02 16.27 -10.94
CA ALA A 187 -23.25 15.97 -11.69
C ALA A 187 -24.01 14.80 -11.07
N MET A 188 -23.28 13.79 -10.55
CA MET A 188 -23.89 12.62 -9.89
C MET A 188 -24.50 12.97 -8.53
N GLU A 189 -23.75 13.68 -7.67
CA GLU A 189 -24.20 14.02 -6.31
C GLU A 189 -25.29 15.12 -6.29
N SER A 190 -25.17 16.14 -7.16
CA SER A 190 -26.17 17.22 -7.26
C SER A 190 -27.38 16.87 -8.12
N ASN A 191 -27.32 15.76 -8.87
CA ASN A 191 -28.32 15.39 -9.88
C ASN A 191 -28.58 16.50 -10.92
N VAL A 192 -27.57 17.33 -11.17
CA VAL A 192 -27.60 18.40 -12.20
C VAL A 192 -26.96 17.88 -13.47
N ASP A 193 -27.57 18.21 -14.61
CA ASP A 193 -27.05 17.82 -15.92
C ASP A 193 -25.61 18.32 -16.12
N SER A 194 -24.74 17.41 -16.51
CA SER A 194 -23.32 17.67 -16.73
C SER A 194 -23.06 18.72 -17.81
N GLN A 195 -23.99 18.87 -18.77
CA GLN A 195 -23.90 19.89 -19.79
C GLN A 195 -24.19 21.29 -19.20
N LYS A 196 -25.17 21.39 -18.29
CA LYS A 196 -25.45 22.65 -17.57
C LYS A 196 -24.24 23.08 -16.73
N LEU A 197 -23.60 22.12 -16.02
CA LEU A 197 -22.37 22.38 -15.25
C LEU A 197 -21.25 22.93 -16.16
N ARG A 198 -21.10 22.33 -17.35
CA ARG A 198 -20.04 22.71 -18.29
C ARG A 198 -20.28 24.06 -18.96
N THR A 199 -21.54 24.39 -19.25
CA THR A 199 -21.92 25.66 -19.93
C THR A 199 -22.19 26.81 -18.97
N GLY A 200 -22.32 26.53 -17.66
CA GLY A 200 -22.65 27.51 -16.63
C GLY A 200 -24.13 27.96 -16.68
N THR A 201 -24.99 27.24 -17.41
CA THR A 201 -26.42 27.56 -17.52
C THR A 201 -27.22 26.93 -16.38
N LEU A 202 -26.96 27.39 -15.15
CA LEU A 202 -27.55 26.87 -13.93
C LEU A 202 -28.68 27.76 -13.43
N SER A 203 -29.78 27.18 -12.99
CA SER A 203 -30.81 27.88 -12.21
C SER A 203 -30.36 28.06 -10.76
N ASP A 204 -31.06 28.89 -9.99
CA ASP A 204 -30.77 29.10 -8.57
C ASP A 204 -30.83 27.77 -7.79
N SER A 205 -31.83 26.93 -8.12
CA SER A 205 -31.94 25.59 -7.52
C SER A 205 -30.82 24.64 -7.93
N ASP A 206 -30.29 24.74 -9.16
CA ASP A 206 -29.11 23.96 -9.59
C ASP A 206 -27.87 24.42 -8.81
N TRP A 207 -27.73 25.73 -8.55
CA TRP A 207 -26.64 26.29 -7.77
C TRP A 207 -26.64 25.76 -6.32
N ASP A 208 -27.81 25.79 -5.66
CA ASP A 208 -27.92 25.25 -4.30
C ASP A 208 -27.55 23.78 -4.25
N ALA A 209 -28.03 22.97 -5.19
CA ALA A 209 -27.68 21.53 -5.28
C ALA A 209 -26.18 21.30 -5.54
N VAL A 210 -25.55 22.11 -6.37
CA VAL A 210 -24.11 22.05 -6.67
C VAL A 210 -23.28 22.39 -5.41
N VAL A 211 -23.67 23.44 -4.68
CA VAL A 211 -22.98 23.85 -3.44
C VAL A 211 -23.08 22.74 -2.39
N GLU A 212 -24.24 22.11 -2.22
CA GLU A 212 -24.42 20.97 -1.36
C GLU A 212 -23.54 19.80 -1.79
N GLY A 213 -23.55 19.45 -3.08
CA GLY A 213 -22.71 18.39 -3.67
C GLY A 213 -21.23 18.64 -3.46
N ILE A 214 -20.75 19.89 -3.59
CA ILE A 214 -19.36 20.26 -3.28
C ILE A 214 -19.05 19.98 -1.79
N GLY A 215 -19.96 20.32 -0.90
CA GLY A 215 -19.83 20.05 0.53
C GLY A 215 -19.70 18.55 0.82
N VAL A 216 -20.52 17.74 0.17
CA VAL A 216 -20.53 16.28 0.34
C VAL A 216 -19.22 15.67 -0.18
N ILE A 217 -18.80 15.99 -1.40
CA ILE A 217 -17.57 15.48 -1.99
C ILE A 217 -16.34 15.99 -1.22
N GLY A 218 -16.31 17.27 -0.84
CA GLY A 218 -15.20 17.89 -0.14
C GLY A 218 -14.95 17.33 1.25
N ASN A 219 -15.97 16.80 1.93
CA ASN A 219 -15.84 16.12 3.21
C ASN A 219 -15.46 14.63 3.08
N SER A 220 -15.42 14.09 1.87
CA SER A 220 -15.04 12.69 1.63
C SER A 220 -13.54 12.49 1.78
N LYS A 221 -13.14 11.24 1.99
CA LYS A 221 -11.72 10.84 2.03
C LYS A 221 -11.22 10.40 0.65
N LEU A 222 -11.62 11.11 -0.39
CA LEU A 222 -11.23 10.84 -1.78
C LEU A 222 -10.04 11.70 -2.17
N ILE A 223 -9.04 11.06 -2.77
CA ILE A 223 -7.86 11.74 -3.33
C ILE A 223 -7.75 11.36 -4.80
N ILE A 224 -7.62 12.37 -5.64
CA ILE A 224 -7.45 12.21 -7.09
C ILE A 224 -6.07 12.72 -7.49
N ASP A 225 -5.36 11.89 -8.23
CA ASP A 225 -4.05 12.17 -8.78
C ASP A 225 -4.11 12.02 -10.30
N ASP A 226 -3.90 13.11 -11.02
CA ASP A 226 -3.93 13.17 -12.48
C ASP A 226 -2.55 13.44 -13.09
N THR A 227 -1.48 13.07 -12.36
CA THR A 227 -0.10 13.23 -12.84
C THR A 227 0.09 12.41 -14.11
N PRO A 228 0.40 13.05 -15.25
CA PRO A 228 0.58 12.33 -16.51
C PRO A 228 1.88 11.52 -16.48
N GLY A 229 1.83 10.28 -16.98
CA GLY A 229 3.02 9.44 -17.11
C GLY A 229 3.64 9.01 -15.79
N ILE A 230 2.85 9.00 -14.71
CA ILE A 230 3.32 8.52 -13.40
C ILE A 230 3.92 7.10 -13.52
N SER A 231 5.09 6.91 -12.98
CA SER A 231 5.72 5.59 -12.93
C SER A 231 5.04 4.69 -11.88
N ILE A 232 5.16 3.37 -12.06
CA ILE A 232 4.65 2.40 -11.08
C ILE A 232 5.30 2.60 -9.71
N MET A 233 6.58 3.01 -9.69
CA MET A 233 7.29 3.28 -8.43
C MET A 233 6.73 4.49 -7.70
N GLU A 234 6.47 5.59 -8.41
CA GLU A 234 5.83 6.78 -7.82
C GLU A 234 4.41 6.49 -7.36
N LEU A 235 3.60 5.80 -8.18
CA LEU A 235 2.25 5.39 -7.81
C LEU A 235 2.27 4.58 -6.50
N ARG A 236 3.18 3.62 -6.41
CA ARG A 236 3.38 2.80 -5.20
C ARG A 236 3.81 3.63 -4.00
N SER A 237 4.72 4.61 -4.19
CA SER A 237 5.16 5.52 -3.14
C SER A 237 4.00 6.36 -2.60
N ARG A 238 3.23 6.99 -3.50
CA ARG A 238 2.05 7.78 -3.14
C ARG A 238 0.99 6.95 -2.41
N CYS A 239 0.70 5.74 -2.89
CA CYS A 239 -0.22 4.82 -2.21
C CYS A 239 0.24 4.47 -0.79
N ARG A 240 1.54 4.24 -0.58
CA ARG A 240 2.10 3.97 0.75
C ARG A 240 1.94 5.16 1.69
N LYS A 241 2.30 6.35 1.22
CA LYS A 241 2.11 7.58 1.99
C LYS A 241 0.65 7.71 2.42
N MET A 242 -0.28 7.57 1.49
CA MET A 242 -1.70 7.63 1.76
C MET A 242 -2.19 6.54 2.72
N LYS A 243 -1.64 5.32 2.63
CA LYS A 243 -1.95 4.24 3.56
C LYS A 243 -1.53 4.55 4.99
N LEU A 244 -0.37 5.19 5.17
CA LEU A 244 0.15 5.57 6.49
C LEU A 244 -0.61 6.76 7.08
N GLU A 245 -0.95 7.76 6.27
CA GLU A 245 -1.60 8.99 6.75
C GLU A 245 -3.11 8.84 6.95
N TYR A 246 -3.79 8.14 6.05
CA TYR A 246 -5.27 8.09 5.99
C TYR A 246 -5.87 6.69 6.08
N GLY A 247 -5.02 5.63 6.10
CA GLY A 247 -5.52 4.26 6.16
C GLY A 247 -6.15 3.78 4.84
N LEU A 248 -5.58 4.15 3.69
CA LEU A 248 -6.07 3.86 2.35
C LEU A 248 -6.69 2.47 2.19
N SER A 249 -7.92 2.42 1.68
CA SER A 249 -8.73 1.20 1.53
C SER A 249 -8.80 0.71 0.09
N VAL A 250 -8.97 1.62 -0.87
CA VAL A 250 -9.11 1.29 -2.30
C VAL A 250 -8.23 2.21 -3.13
N VAL A 251 -7.57 1.64 -4.13
CA VAL A 251 -6.84 2.37 -5.17
C VAL A 251 -7.46 2.02 -6.51
N THR A 252 -7.79 3.02 -7.29
CA THR A 252 -8.22 2.84 -8.68
C THR A 252 -7.24 3.51 -9.62
N VAL A 253 -6.98 2.86 -10.76
CA VAL A 253 -6.10 3.40 -11.80
C VAL A 253 -6.86 3.35 -13.12
N SER A 254 -7.14 4.52 -13.69
CA SER A 254 -7.77 4.63 -15.01
C SER A 254 -6.71 4.92 -16.07
N TYR A 255 -6.57 4.05 -17.04
CA TYR A 255 -5.62 4.20 -18.15
C TYR A 255 -6.22 3.66 -19.46
N THR A 256 -5.86 4.28 -20.58
CA THR A 256 -6.19 3.78 -21.93
C THR A 256 -5.05 2.98 -22.54
N HIS A 257 -3.80 3.35 -22.23
CA HIS A 257 -2.60 2.66 -22.73
C HIS A 257 -1.54 2.63 -21.62
N LEU A 258 -1.28 1.47 -21.03
CA LEU A 258 0.00 1.23 -20.35
C LEU A 258 1.09 1.22 -21.42
N ARG A 259 2.06 2.11 -21.29
CA ARG A 259 3.27 2.01 -22.13
C ARG A 259 3.93 0.69 -21.78
N ALA A 260 4.05 -0.20 -22.78
CA ALA A 260 4.65 -1.53 -22.67
C ALA A 260 6.15 -1.52 -22.28
N HIS A 261 6.71 -0.38 -21.93
CA HIS A 261 8.13 -0.20 -21.62
C HIS A 261 8.53 -0.46 -20.16
N GLU A 262 7.57 -0.75 -19.27
CA GLU A 262 7.89 -0.98 -17.85
C GLU A 262 7.74 -2.45 -17.40
N THR A 263 7.46 -3.36 -18.31
CA THR A 263 7.42 -4.82 -18.03
C THR A 263 8.67 -5.56 -18.50
N GLY A 264 9.72 -4.85 -18.83
CA GLY A 264 10.99 -5.43 -19.28
C GLY A 264 12.02 -5.40 -18.16
N ALA A 265 12.10 -6.48 -17.42
CA ALA A 265 13.28 -7.17 -16.87
C ALA A 265 12.88 -8.01 -15.68
#